data_61a65e1297412de1f0158d18d6410fd6
#
_entry.id   61a65e1297412de1f0158d18d6410fd6
#
_cell.length_a   1.000
_cell.length_b   1.000
_cell.length_c   1.000
_cell.angle_alpha   90.00
_cell.angle_beta   90.00
_cell.angle_gamma   90.00
#
_symmetry.space_group_name_H-M   'P 1'
#
loop_
_entity.id
_entity.type
_entity.pdbx_description
1 polymer ?
#
loop_
_entity_poly.entity_id
_entity_poly.type
_entity_poly.pdbx_seq_one_letter_code
_entity_poly.pdbx_strand_id
1 'polypeptide(L)'
;MKTSMIPMTALLVAVVGCEPLSKRVDALDSSLWAQSEWISVADAPVFTGQSKDGARAADGTSWFVREIENEGEVKSAVWMTTGLGVYEVYVNGKSAGSDDALKPGFTHVKKTRRSFTYDVTGCLKKGKGEKNFFAAEVSAGWWRDKIVNFTGKKSAFRAVLQVTYADGSTKVYGTKADEWKAAIGGPVKHAAIFDGEEYDARVVPPYFGGEAFRKAERNDEF
;
A
#
# COMPACT_ATOMS: atom_id res chain seq x y z
N MET A 1 -42.42 -44.48 -27.09
CA MET A 1 -41.78 -43.27 -26.56
C MET A 1 -40.50 -43.69 -25.88
N LYS A 2 -39.34 -43.36 -26.49
CA LYS A 2 -38.00 -43.61 -25.89
C LYS A 2 -37.57 -42.31 -25.23
N THR A 3 -37.48 -42.30 -23.90
CA THR A 3 -36.98 -41.17 -23.11
C THR A 3 -35.46 -41.21 -23.15
N SER A 4 -34.83 -40.24 -23.83
CA SER A 4 -33.38 -40.07 -23.87
C SER A 4 -32.96 -39.35 -22.58
N MET A 5 -32.23 -40.03 -21.71
CA MET A 5 -31.53 -39.42 -20.58
C MET A 5 -30.24 -38.77 -21.09
N ILE A 6 -30.14 -37.45 -20.96
CA ILE A 6 -28.91 -36.71 -21.20
C ILE A 6 -28.04 -36.87 -19.93
N PRO A 7 -26.79 -37.35 -20.04
CA PRO A 7 -25.93 -37.40 -18.86
C PRO A 7 -25.52 -36.01 -18.45
N MET A 8 -25.82 -35.64 -17.20
CA MET A 8 -25.38 -34.41 -16.56
C MET A 8 -23.90 -34.56 -16.20
N THR A 9 -23.03 -34.08 -17.09
CA THR A 9 -21.60 -34.02 -16.82
C THR A 9 -21.38 -32.97 -15.71
N ALA A 10 -21.08 -33.43 -14.51
CA ALA A 10 -20.68 -32.56 -13.41
C ALA A 10 -19.35 -31.87 -13.79
N LEU A 11 -19.42 -30.57 -14.04
CA LEU A 11 -18.24 -29.72 -14.20
C LEU A 11 -17.58 -29.57 -12.82
N LEU A 12 -16.55 -30.37 -12.58
CA LEU A 12 -15.71 -30.23 -11.39
C LEU A 12 -14.89 -28.96 -11.57
N VAL A 13 -15.38 -27.85 -11.03
CA VAL A 13 -14.58 -26.63 -10.88
C VAL A 13 -13.55 -26.95 -9.81
N ALA A 14 -12.34 -27.32 -10.22
CA ALA A 14 -11.20 -27.33 -9.34
C ALA A 14 -10.99 -25.90 -8.85
N VAL A 15 -11.37 -25.61 -7.60
CA VAL A 15 -10.90 -24.43 -6.89
C VAL A 15 -9.41 -24.65 -6.69
N VAL A 16 -8.62 -24.21 -7.68
CA VAL A 16 -7.18 -24.05 -7.49
C VAL A 16 -7.07 -22.98 -6.41
N GLY A 17 -6.75 -23.40 -5.19
CA GLY A 17 -6.42 -22.49 -4.12
C GLY A 17 -5.33 -21.56 -4.64
N CYS A 18 -5.67 -20.30 -4.85
CA CYS A 18 -4.71 -19.29 -5.24
C CYS A 18 -3.79 -19.13 -4.03
N GLU A 19 -2.57 -19.66 -4.09
CA GLU A 19 -1.56 -19.31 -3.09
C GLU A 19 -1.45 -17.79 -3.07
N PRO A 20 -1.31 -17.18 -1.87
CA PRO A 20 -1.18 -15.73 -1.80
C PRO A 20 0.01 -15.30 -2.66
N LEU A 21 -0.24 -14.40 -3.62
CA LEU A 21 0.78 -13.90 -4.55
C LEU A 21 1.91 -13.14 -3.85
N SER A 22 1.70 -12.82 -2.58
CA SER A 22 2.68 -12.24 -1.67
C SER A 22 2.58 -12.93 -0.32
N LYS A 23 3.71 -13.04 0.38
CA LYS A 23 3.78 -13.58 1.74
C LYS A 23 4.72 -12.72 2.60
N ARG A 24 4.43 -12.67 3.88
CA ARG A 24 5.32 -12.02 4.84
C ARG A 24 6.63 -12.79 4.94
N VAL A 25 7.74 -12.04 4.96
CA VAL A 25 9.11 -12.57 5.07
C VAL A 25 9.90 -11.77 6.11
N ASP A 26 11.11 -12.21 6.42
CA ASP A 26 12.01 -11.49 7.29
C ASP A 26 12.36 -10.12 6.70
N ALA A 27 12.61 -9.16 7.59
CA ALA A 27 12.96 -7.81 7.18
C ALA A 27 14.28 -7.81 6.39
N LEU A 28 14.33 -6.94 5.38
CA LEU A 28 15.58 -6.59 4.72
C LEU A 28 16.52 -5.88 5.71
N ASP A 29 17.77 -5.74 5.33
CA ASP A 29 18.74 -4.94 6.10
C ASP A 29 18.18 -3.54 6.37
N SER A 30 18.14 -3.17 7.63
CA SER A 30 17.61 -1.88 8.08
C SER A 30 18.38 -0.68 7.54
N SER A 31 19.63 -0.85 7.11
CA SER A 31 20.41 0.21 6.46
C SER A 31 19.78 0.69 5.16
N LEU A 32 18.99 -0.16 4.49
CA LEU A 32 18.30 0.19 3.25
C LEU A 32 17.27 1.31 3.43
N TRP A 33 16.77 1.54 4.64
CA TRP A 33 15.92 2.69 4.92
C TRP A 33 16.59 4.04 4.61
N ALA A 34 17.92 4.12 4.63
CA ALA A 34 18.64 5.32 4.24
C ALA A 34 18.42 5.73 2.77
N GLN A 35 17.96 4.80 1.92
CA GLN A 35 17.64 5.05 0.51
C GLN A 35 16.20 5.52 0.30
N SER A 36 15.43 5.74 1.36
CA SER A 36 14.03 6.15 1.30
C SER A 36 13.74 7.30 2.24
N GLU A 37 12.69 8.04 1.94
CA GLU A 37 12.17 9.12 2.76
C GLU A 37 10.68 8.93 3.04
N TRP A 38 10.17 9.60 4.08
CA TRP A 38 8.74 9.71 4.30
C TRP A 38 8.13 10.63 3.25
N ILE A 39 7.01 10.21 2.65
CA ILE A 39 6.28 10.99 1.66
C ILE A 39 4.84 11.17 2.11
N SER A 40 4.25 12.33 1.78
CA SER A 40 2.86 12.71 2.05
C SER A 40 2.19 13.28 0.79
N VAL A 41 0.89 13.45 0.85
CA VAL A 41 0.14 14.19 -0.17
C VAL A 41 0.27 15.68 0.10
N ALA A 42 0.78 16.45 -0.88
CA ALA A 42 1.06 17.89 -0.73
C ALA A 42 -0.18 18.68 -0.27
N ASP A 43 -1.32 18.45 -0.93
CA ASP A 43 -2.57 19.15 -0.68
C ASP A 43 -3.44 18.47 0.40
N ALA A 44 -2.90 17.48 1.12
CA ALA A 44 -3.66 16.83 2.18
C ALA A 44 -3.97 17.83 3.29
N PRO A 45 -5.22 17.84 3.80
CA PRO A 45 -5.58 18.66 4.93
C PRO A 45 -4.69 18.37 6.13
N VAL A 46 -4.16 19.44 6.72
CA VAL A 46 -3.35 19.33 7.92
C VAL A 46 -4.26 19.12 9.12
N PHE A 47 -4.01 18.06 9.87
CA PHE A 47 -4.73 17.84 11.12
C PHE A 47 -4.21 18.83 12.19
N THR A 48 -5.10 19.68 12.68
CA THR A 48 -4.75 20.77 13.63
C THR A 48 -5.09 20.44 15.08
N GLY A 49 -5.50 19.19 15.37
CA GLY A 49 -5.93 18.75 16.68
C GLY A 49 -7.44 18.59 16.79
N GLN A 50 -7.95 18.33 17.99
CA GLN A 50 -9.37 18.03 18.21
C GLN A 50 -10.25 19.19 17.76
N SER A 51 -10.96 19.01 16.65
CA SER A 51 -12.16 19.80 16.40
C SER A 51 -13.23 19.37 17.41
N LYS A 52 -13.83 20.32 18.12
CA LYS A 52 -14.98 20.04 19.00
C LYS A 52 -16.15 19.41 18.27
N ASP A 53 -16.21 19.58 16.97
CA ASP A 53 -17.29 19.12 16.10
C ASP A 53 -16.95 17.80 15.39
N GLY A 54 -15.88 17.08 15.81
CA GLY A 54 -15.50 15.81 15.21
C GLY A 54 -15.26 15.93 13.71
N ALA A 55 -14.58 17.00 13.28
CA ALA A 55 -14.28 17.20 11.88
C ALA A 55 -13.61 15.95 11.33
N ARG A 56 -14.36 15.18 10.57
CA ARG A 56 -13.87 14.04 9.82
C ARG A 56 -12.68 14.51 9.01
N ALA A 57 -11.60 13.75 9.03
CA ALA A 57 -10.51 14.01 8.11
C ALA A 57 -11.10 14.04 6.69
N ALA A 58 -10.57 14.94 5.87
CA ALA A 58 -11.06 15.21 4.54
C ALA A 58 -11.38 13.95 3.72
N ASP A 59 -12.28 14.13 2.82
CA ASP A 59 -12.89 13.14 1.92
C ASP A 59 -11.87 12.22 1.23
N GLY A 60 -11.49 11.13 1.85
CA GLY A 60 -10.65 10.12 1.26
C GLY A 60 -9.36 9.83 2.02
N THR A 61 -8.70 8.77 1.62
CA THR A 61 -7.40 8.34 2.11
C THR A 61 -6.26 8.89 1.26
N SER A 62 -5.04 8.85 1.80
CA SER A 62 -3.84 9.23 1.06
C SER A 62 -3.39 8.06 0.20
N TRP A 63 -3.38 8.25 -1.12
CA TRP A 63 -2.88 7.28 -2.08
C TRP A 63 -1.53 7.70 -2.61
N PHE A 64 -0.62 6.73 -2.70
CA PHE A 64 0.73 6.88 -3.24
C PHE A 64 0.93 5.85 -4.33
N VAL A 65 1.45 6.26 -5.49
CA VAL A 65 1.68 5.36 -6.62
C VAL A 65 3.03 5.61 -7.28
N ARG A 66 3.65 4.53 -7.76
CA ARG A 66 4.87 4.57 -8.55
C ARG A 66 4.86 3.48 -9.60
N GLU A 67 5.31 3.80 -10.79
CA GLU A 67 5.67 2.84 -11.83
C GLU A 67 7.17 2.56 -11.77
N ILE A 68 7.55 1.30 -11.86
CA ILE A 68 8.95 0.85 -11.95
C ILE A 68 9.06 -0.06 -13.17
N GLU A 69 10.04 0.24 -14.03
CA GLU A 69 10.40 -0.59 -15.17
C GLU A 69 11.54 -1.55 -14.79
N ASN A 70 11.42 -2.82 -15.14
CA ASN A 70 12.43 -3.83 -14.87
C ASN A 70 13.68 -3.62 -15.73
N GLU A 71 14.84 -3.52 -15.11
CA GLU A 71 16.13 -3.41 -15.83
C GLU A 71 16.62 -4.76 -16.38
N GLY A 72 16.13 -5.86 -15.83
CA GLY A 72 16.44 -7.23 -16.22
C GLY A 72 15.24 -8.16 -15.98
N GLU A 73 15.41 -9.45 -16.22
CA GLU A 73 14.45 -10.46 -15.83
C GLU A 73 14.43 -10.61 -14.31
N VAL A 74 13.25 -10.43 -13.67
CA VAL A 74 13.11 -10.47 -12.21
C VAL A 74 13.18 -11.90 -11.70
N LYS A 75 14.16 -12.18 -10.84
CA LYS A 75 14.30 -13.42 -10.09
C LYS A 75 13.48 -13.38 -8.81
N SER A 76 13.63 -12.32 -8.02
CA SER A 76 12.90 -12.11 -6.78
C SER A 76 12.74 -10.64 -6.45
N ALA A 77 11.70 -10.31 -5.67
CA ALA A 77 11.46 -8.96 -5.19
C ALA A 77 10.90 -8.97 -3.78
N VAL A 78 11.49 -8.18 -2.90
CA VAL A 78 11.08 -8.04 -1.49
C VAL A 78 10.78 -6.58 -1.21
N TRP A 79 9.59 -6.33 -0.65
CA TRP A 79 9.10 -4.98 -0.37
C TRP A 79 8.89 -4.75 1.11
N MET A 80 9.70 -3.88 1.70
CA MET A 80 9.62 -3.45 3.09
C MET A 80 8.85 -2.14 3.16
N THR A 81 7.77 -2.10 3.98
CA THR A 81 6.80 -1.00 4.00
C THR A 81 6.48 -0.54 5.42
N THR A 82 6.16 0.72 5.58
CA THR A 82 5.66 1.30 6.83
C THR A 82 4.79 2.53 6.53
N GLY A 83 3.90 2.91 7.46
CA GLY A 83 3.00 4.04 7.29
C GLY A 83 2.75 4.79 8.59
N LEU A 84 2.45 6.07 8.47
CA LEU A 84 1.91 6.93 9.53
C LEU A 84 0.39 7.04 9.32
N GLY A 85 -0.33 6.12 9.95
CA GLY A 85 -1.73 5.81 9.76
C GLY A 85 -1.92 4.29 9.68
N VAL A 86 -3.10 3.83 9.31
CA VAL A 86 -3.32 2.44 8.90
C VAL A 86 -3.18 2.38 7.39
N TYR A 87 -2.42 1.39 6.88
CA TYR A 87 -2.13 1.34 5.45
C TYR A 87 -2.37 -0.03 4.83
N GLU A 88 -2.66 -0.02 3.54
CA GLU A 88 -2.67 -1.17 2.65
C GLU A 88 -1.73 -0.92 1.48
N VAL A 89 -1.15 -1.99 0.93
CA VAL A 89 -0.20 -1.92 -0.18
C VAL A 89 -0.57 -2.87 -1.30
N TYR A 90 -0.29 -2.44 -2.53
CA TYR A 90 -0.71 -3.14 -3.74
C TYR A 90 0.40 -3.17 -4.77
N VAL A 91 0.52 -4.29 -5.47
CA VAL A 91 1.41 -4.45 -6.62
C VAL A 91 0.58 -4.90 -7.82
N ASN A 92 0.59 -4.13 -8.91
CA ASN A 92 -0.22 -4.38 -10.11
C ASN A 92 -1.72 -4.59 -9.80
N GLY A 93 -2.26 -3.81 -8.83
CA GLY A 93 -3.65 -3.88 -8.38
C GLY A 93 -3.98 -5.05 -7.45
N LYS A 94 -3.00 -5.87 -7.06
CA LYS A 94 -3.18 -6.99 -6.12
C LYS A 94 -2.66 -6.59 -4.75
N SER A 95 -3.43 -6.86 -3.69
CA SER A 95 -2.99 -6.59 -2.31
C SER A 95 -1.74 -7.40 -1.97
N ALA A 96 -0.76 -6.75 -1.35
CA ALA A 96 0.40 -7.39 -0.77
C ALA A 96 0.25 -7.41 0.76
N GLY A 97 0.29 -8.62 1.34
CA GLY A 97 0.09 -8.80 2.79
C GLY A 97 -1.37 -8.63 3.23
N SER A 98 -2.30 -9.20 2.47
CA SER A 98 -3.75 -9.23 2.79
C SER A 98 -4.06 -9.89 4.13
N ASP A 99 -3.19 -10.77 4.62
CA ASP A 99 -3.37 -11.47 5.89
C ASP A 99 -3.00 -10.61 7.12
N ASP A 100 -2.35 -9.47 6.90
CA ASP A 100 -1.97 -8.53 7.97
C ASP A 100 -2.99 -7.39 8.07
N ALA A 101 -3.87 -7.46 9.05
CA ALA A 101 -4.84 -6.40 9.32
C ALA A 101 -4.22 -5.20 10.06
N LEU A 102 -4.76 -4.00 9.81
CA LEU A 102 -4.45 -2.77 10.55
C LEU A 102 -2.95 -2.44 10.60
N LYS A 103 -2.23 -2.62 9.47
CA LYS A 103 -0.80 -2.27 9.36
C LYS A 103 -0.54 -0.78 9.61
N PRO A 104 0.48 -0.39 10.34
CA PRO A 104 1.52 -1.18 11.00
C PRO A 104 1.15 -1.62 12.42
N GLY A 105 -0.06 -1.42 12.87
CA GLY A 105 -0.51 -1.64 14.23
C GLY A 105 -0.19 -0.44 15.15
N PHE A 106 -0.67 -0.51 16.38
CA PHE A 106 -0.45 0.55 17.37
C PHE A 106 0.97 0.51 17.92
N THR A 107 1.67 1.65 17.90
CA THR A 107 2.97 1.85 18.53
C THR A 107 3.11 3.28 19.03
N HIS A 108 4.08 3.51 19.91
CA HIS A 108 4.50 4.86 20.24
C HIS A 108 5.40 5.39 19.10
N VAL A 109 4.79 5.92 18.05
CA VAL A 109 5.44 6.25 16.76
C VAL A 109 6.66 7.17 16.85
N LYS A 110 6.77 7.99 17.90
CA LYS A 110 7.96 8.81 18.17
C LYS A 110 9.17 7.99 18.63
N LYS A 111 8.93 6.79 19.17
CA LYS A 111 9.98 5.88 19.67
C LYS A 111 10.16 4.66 18.79
N THR A 112 9.07 4.07 18.34
CA THR A 112 9.09 2.80 17.60
C THR A 112 8.15 2.87 16.43
N ARG A 113 8.65 2.56 15.23
CA ARG A 113 7.86 2.39 14.03
C ARG A 113 8.01 0.96 13.55
N ARG A 114 6.89 0.29 13.33
CA ARG A 114 6.88 -1.09 12.81
C ARG A 114 6.86 -1.04 11.30
N SER A 115 7.61 -1.95 10.70
CA SER A 115 7.58 -2.21 9.26
C SER A 115 7.13 -3.64 8.99
N PHE A 116 6.58 -3.85 7.81
CA PHE A 116 6.21 -5.16 7.30
C PHE A 116 6.99 -5.40 6.02
N THR A 117 7.40 -6.64 5.80
CA THR A 117 8.20 -7.03 4.65
C THR A 117 7.54 -8.19 3.95
N TYR A 118 7.35 -8.05 2.63
CA TYR A 118 6.65 -9.01 1.80
C TYR A 118 7.52 -9.45 0.63
N ASP A 119 7.57 -10.75 0.39
CA ASP A 119 7.97 -11.29 -0.91
C ASP A 119 6.83 -10.99 -1.90
N VAL A 120 7.09 -10.11 -2.85
CA VAL A 120 6.12 -9.68 -3.88
C VAL A 120 6.45 -10.23 -5.26
N THR A 121 7.36 -11.19 -5.35
CA THR A 121 7.83 -11.78 -6.60
C THR A 121 6.69 -12.29 -7.48
N GLY A 122 5.67 -12.92 -6.85
CA GLY A 122 4.49 -13.45 -7.54
C GLY A 122 3.53 -12.38 -8.07
N CYS A 123 3.65 -11.13 -7.59
CA CYS A 123 2.81 -10.02 -8.01
C CYS A 123 3.37 -9.28 -9.23
N LEU A 124 4.65 -9.52 -9.58
CA LEU A 124 5.35 -8.78 -10.63
C LEU A 124 5.20 -9.44 -12.00
N LYS A 125 5.15 -8.59 -13.01
CA LYS A 125 5.56 -8.95 -14.38
C LYS A 125 7.08 -9.03 -14.37
N LYS A 126 7.65 -10.14 -14.86
CA LYS A 126 9.06 -10.47 -14.61
C LYS A 126 10.03 -10.08 -15.72
N GLY A 127 9.55 -9.92 -16.96
CA GLY A 127 10.40 -9.64 -18.12
C GLY A 127 11.15 -8.31 -18.02
N LYS A 128 12.31 -8.22 -18.66
CA LYS A 128 13.02 -6.95 -18.84
C LYS A 128 12.15 -5.95 -19.60
N GLY A 129 12.12 -4.69 -19.16
CA GLY A 129 11.28 -3.63 -19.75
C GLY A 129 9.81 -3.66 -19.32
N GLU A 130 9.38 -4.70 -18.61
CA GLU A 130 8.03 -4.76 -18.07
C GLU A 130 7.84 -3.71 -16.97
N LYS A 131 6.67 -3.07 -17.00
CA LYS A 131 6.30 -2.04 -16.04
C LYS A 131 5.44 -2.60 -14.93
N ASN A 132 5.82 -2.35 -13.70
CA ASN A 132 5.13 -2.74 -12.49
C ASN A 132 4.68 -1.51 -11.70
N PHE A 133 3.43 -1.54 -11.25
CA PHE A 133 2.83 -0.46 -10.46
C PHE A 133 2.77 -0.84 -8.99
N PHE A 134 3.30 0.03 -8.16
CA PHE A 134 3.25 -0.06 -6.71
C PHE A 134 2.33 1.02 -6.19
N ALA A 135 1.41 0.65 -5.30
CA ALA A 135 0.51 1.58 -4.68
C ALA A 135 0.42 1.35 -3.16
N ALA A 136 0.17 2.42 -2.43
CA ALA A 136 -0.17 2.38 -1.02
C ALA A 136 -1.36 3.29 -0.76
N GLU A 137 -2.29 2.82 0.06
CA GLU A 137 -3.37 3.59 0.64
C GLU A 137 -3.09 3.79 2.12
N VAL A 138 -3.19 5.01 2.64
CA VAL A 138 -2.94 5.32 4.04
C VAL A 138 -4.08 6.15 4.60
N SER A 139 -4.80 5.59 5.56
CA SER A 139 -5.87 6.27 6.31
C SER A 139 -5.33 6.96 7.58
N ALA A 140 -6.20 7.67 8.29
CA ALA A 140 -5.85 8.34 9.54
C ALA A 140 -5.35 7.35 10.61
N GLY A 141 -6.05 6.23 10.78
CA GLY A 141 -5.72 5.19 11.75
C GLY A 141 -5.51 5.74 13.16
N TRP A 142 -4.42 5.33 13.80
CA TRP A 142 -3.99 5.86 15.10
C TRP A 142 -3.14 7.13 15.01
N TRP A 143 -2.64 7.47 13.83
CA TRP A 143 -1.70 8.57 13.66
C TRP A 143 -2.36 9.95 13.76
N ARG A 144 -3.58 10.08 13.25
CA ARG A 144 -4.36 11.31 13.25
C ARG A 144 -5.72 11.12 13.92
N ASP A 145 -5.74 10.45 15.08
CA ASP A 145 -6.95 10.16 15.81
C ASP A 145 -7.06 10.98 17.10
N LYS A 146 -8.29 11.13 17.61
CA LYS A 146 -8.70 11.90 18.78
C LYS A 146 -8.08 11.41 20.09
N ILE A 147 -7.71 10.14 20.18
CA ILE A 147 -7.49 9.46 21.47
C ILE A 147 -6.04 9.44 21.89
N VAL A 148 -5.11 9.64 20.96
CA VAL A 148 -3.68 9.64 21.28
C VAL A 148 -3.14 11.04 21.09
N ASN A 149 -2.52 11.60 22.13
CA ASN A 149 -1.79 12.88 22.09
C ASN A 149 -0.56 12.86 21.14
N PHE A 150 -0.53 11.96 20.16
CA PHE A 150 0.54 11.76 19.18
C PHE A 150 0.09 12.14 17.78
N THR A 151 -0.75 13.11 17.66
CA THR A 151 -1.32 13.52 16.39
C THR A 151 -0.27 14.07 15.45
N GLY A 152 -0.05 13.35 14.36
CA GLY A 152 0.68 13.86 13.23
C GLY A 152 -0.17 14.77 12.36
N LYS A 153 0.48 15.58 11.55
CA LYS A 153 -0.22 16.56 10.69
C LYS A 153 -0.81 15.91 9.45
N LYS A 154 -0.07 15.04 8.80
CA LYS A 154 -0.46 14.34 7.56
C LYS A 154 -0.19 12.85 7.68
N SER A 155 -0.99 12.02 7.00
CA SER A 155 -0.63 10.62 6.77
C SER A 155 0.58 10.54 5.87
N ALA A 156 1.46 9.56 6.12
CA ALA A 156 2.66 9.40 5.34
C ALA A 156 2.96 7.92 5.07
N PHE A 157 3.71 7.68 4.01
CA PHE A 157 4.16 6.36 3.61
C PHE A 157 5.67 6.33 3.43
N ARG A 158 6.30 5.20 3.75
CA ARG A 158 7.72 4.95 3.50
C ARG A 158 7.93 3.50 3.15
N ALA A 159 8.74 3.23 2.12
CA ALA A 159 9.00 1.88 1.67
C ALA A 159 10.35 1.74 0.98
N VAL A 160 10.83 0.50 0.95
CA VAL A 160 12.02 0.08 0.20
C VAL A 160 11.68 -1.23 -0.52
N LEU A 161 11.82 -1.24 -1.83
CA LEU A 161 11.74 -2.42 -2.68
C LEU A 161 13.14 -2.82 -3.11
N GLN A 162 13.50 -4.07 -2.85
CA GLN A 162 14.71 -4.70 -3.38
C GLN A 162 14.33 -5.70 -4.45
N VAL A 163 14.85 -5.52 -5.66
CA VAL A 163 14.65 -6.43 -6.79
C VAL A 163 15.99 -7.10 -7.11
N THR A 164 15.98 -8.43 -7.19
CA THR A 164 17.10 -9.23 -7.65
C THR A 164 16.77 -9.76 -9.04
N TYR A 165 17.66 -9.53 -10.00
CA TYR A 165 17.51 -9.98 -11.38
C TYR A 165 18.14 -11.36 -11.61
N ALA A 166 17.84 -11.98 -12.75
CA ALA A 166 18.33 -13.32 -13.11
C ALA A 166 19.84 -13.39 -13.24
N ASP A 167 20.49 -12.29 -13.63
CA ASP A 167 21.95 -12.15 -13.71
C ASP A 167 22.64 -12.01 -12.35
N GLY A 168 21.86 -11.99 -11.25
CA GLY A 168 22.36 -11.83 -9.89
C GLY A 168 22.51 -10.38 -9.44
N SER A 169 22.33 -9.40 -10.31
CA SER A 169 22.34 -7.99 -9.93
C SER A 169 21.15 -7.65 -9.03
N THR A 170 21.31 -6.64 -8.19
CA THR A 170 20.27 -6.20 -7.26
C THR A 170 20.07 -4.70 -7.38
N LYS A 171 18.82 -4.25 -7.42
CA LYS A 171 18.46 -2.84 -7.39
C LYS A 171 17.50 -2.53 -6.25
N VAL A 172 17.71 -1.38 -5.64
CA VAL A 172 16.90 -0.88 -4.52
C VAL A 172 16.15 0.37 -4.94
N TYR A 173 14.84 0.39 -4.68
CA TYR A 173 13.95 1.51 -4.96
C TYR A 173 13.30 1.95 -3.64
N GLY A 174 13.71 3.10 -3.13
CA GLY A 174 13.09 3.73 -1.96
C GLY A 174 11.95 4.67 -2.33
N THR A 175 11.10 5.02 -1.36
CA THR A 175 10.19 6.16 -1.54
C THR A 175 10.97 7.46 -1.62
N LYS A 176 10.64 8.29 -2.62
CA LYS A 176 11.16 9.66 -2.80
C LYS A 176 10.07 10.54 -3.38
N ALA A 177 10.01 11.78 -2.92
CA ALA A 177 8.93 12.70 -3.29
C ALA A 177 8.89 13.01 -4.80
N ASP A 178 10.03 13.05 -5.46
CA ASP A 178 10.15 13.31 -6.90
C ASP A 178 9.85 12.10 -7.79
N GLU A 179 9.87 10.88 -7.22
CA GLU A 179 9.65 9.62 -7.94
C GLU A 179 8.25 9.03 -7.72
N TRP A 180 7.56 9.45 -6.67
CA TRP A 180 6.22 9.00 -6.33
C TRP A 180 5.18 10.07 -6.64
N LYS A 181 3.99 9.64 -7.04
CA LYS A 181 2.81 10.48 -7.16
C LYS A 181 1.85 10.20 -6.03
N ALA A 182 1.10 11.21 -5.59
CA ALA A 182 0.18 11.11 -4.49
C ALA A 182 -1.11 11.90 -4.73
N ALA A 183 -2.21 11.43 -4.16
CA ALA A 183 -3.51 12.10 -4.17
C ALA A 183 -4.33 11.70 -2.96
N ILE A 184 -5.30 12.54 -2.59
CA ILE A 184 -6.40 12.15 -1.70
C ILE A 184 -7.52 11.57 -2.56
N GLY A 185 -8.12 10.45 -2.12
CA GLY A 185 -9.23 9.84 -2.85
C GLY A 185 -9.45 8.38 -2.51
N GLY A 186 -9.99 7.65 -3.48
CA GLY A 186 -10.31 6.23 -3.34
C GLY A 186 -11.69 5.98 -2.72
N PRO A 187 -12.06 4.69 -2.57
CA PRO A 187 -13.36 4.27 -2.04
C PRO A 187 -13.51 4.52 -0.54
N VAL A 188 -12.44 4.48 0.24
CA VAL A 188 -12.47 4.79 1.67
C VAL A 188 -12.52 6.31 1.83
N LYS A 189 -13.66 6.84 2.26
CA LYS A 189 -13.89 8.26 2.48
C LYS A 189 -13.39 8.72 3.83
N HIS A 190 -13.48 7.84 4.80
CA HIS A 190 -12.99 8.06 6.15
C HIS A 190 -12.61 6.72 6.76
N ALA A 191 -11.51 6.67 7.49
CA ALA A 191 -11.16 5.52 8.32
C ALA A 191 -10.31 5.97 9.51
N ALA A 192 -10.85 5.77 10.70
CA ALA A 192 -10.17 5.99 11.96
C ALA A 192 -10.56 4.87 12.94
N ILE A 193 -9.66 4.54 13.85
CA ILE A 193 -9.85 3.37 14.72
C ILE A 193 -11.12 3.46 15.58
N PHE A 194 -11.49 4.67 16.03
CA PHE A 194 -12.64 4.86 16.91
C PHE A 194 -13.88 5.41 16.22
N ASP A 195 -13.72 6.04 15.07
CA ASP A 195 -14.86 6.59 14.32
C ASP A 195 -15.37 5.62 13.25
N GLY A 196 -14.66 4.49 13.05
CA GLY A 196 -15.02 3.49 12.05
C GLY A 196 -14.60 3.89 10.63
N GLU A 197 -15.25 3.26 9.65
CA GLU A 197 -14.95 3.44 8.23
C GLU A 197 -16.20 3.85 7.46
N GLU A 198 -16.06 4.77 6.53
CA GLU A 198 -17.04 5.11 5.51
C GLU A 198 -16.48 4.72 4.13
N TYR A 199 -17.17 3.81 3.45
CA TYR A 199 -16.74 3.21 2.19
C TYR A 199 -17.78 3.45 1.08
N ASP A 200 -17.35 4.01 -0.06
CA ASP A 200 -18.17 4.18 -1.26
C ASP A 200 -17.76 3.15 -2.33
N ALA A 201 -18.51 2.07 -2.43
CA ALA A 201 -18.24 0.97 -3.37
C ALA A 201 -18.38 1.36 -4.86
N ARG A 202 -18.88 2.54 -5.16
CA ARG A 202 -18.99 3.06 -6.54
C ARG A 202 -17.65 3.63 -7.04
N VAL A 203 -16.75 3.92 -6.11
CA VAL A 203 -15.43 4.48 -6.42
C VAL A 203 -14.41 3.37 -6.62
N VAL A 204 -13.73 3.40 -7.74
CA VAL A 204 -12.67 2.42 -8.05
C VAL A 204 -11.38 2.82 -7.35
N PRO A 205 -10.67 1.90 -6.69
CA PRO A 205 -9.36 2.18 -6.10
C PRO A 205 -8.35 2.63 -7.15
N PRO A 206 -7.59 3.71 -6.92
CA PRO A 206 -6.68 4.27 -7.93
C PRO A 206 -5.30 3.59 -7.93
N TYR A 207 -5.24 2.27 -8.05
CA TYR A 207 -3.98 1.50 -7.99
C TYR A 207 -2.91 1.93 -8.98
N PHE A 208 -3.32 2.43 -10.15
CA PHE A 208 -2.42 2.84 -11.23
C PHE A 208 -2.25 4.37 -11.31
N GLY A 209 -2.83 5.11 -10.37
CA GLY A 209 -2.86 6.56 -10.41
C GLY A 209 -3.94 7.09 -11.34
N GLY A 210 -3.86 8.36 -11.66
CA GLY A 210 -4.82 9.07 -12.51
C GLY A 210 -4.51 10.57 -12.57
N GLU A 211 -5.39 11.34 -13.20
CA GLU A 211 -5.20 12.79 -13.40
C GLU A 211 -5.13 13.60 -12.10
N ALA A 212 -5.77 13.13 -11.02
CA ALA A 212 -5.71 13.78 -9.71
C ALA A 212 -4.35 13.66 -9.03
N PHE A 213 -3.52 12.68 -9.45
CA PHE A 213 -2.23 12.44 -8.84
C PHE A 213 -1.20 13.51 -9.22
N ARG A 214 -0.52 14.05 -8.22
CA ARG A 214 0.58 15.01 -8.34
C ARG A 214 1.84 14.41 -7.73
N LYS A 215 2.98 15.08 -7.85
CA LYS A 215 4.18 14.67 -7.11
C LYS A 215 3.88 14.61 -5.61
N ALA A 216 4.37 13.57 -4.96
CA ALA A 216 4.36 13.51 -3.50
C ALA A 216 5.23 14.64 -2.93
N GLU A 217 5.04 14.97 -1.67
CA GLU A 217 5.94 15.85 -0.92
C GLU A 217 6.73 15.02 0.12
N ARG A 218 7.91 15.50 0.46
CA ARG A 218 8.67 14.97 1.57
C ARG A 218 7.96 15.32 2.88
N ASN A 219 7.84 14.33 3.76
CA ASN A 219 7.30 14.55 5.11
C ASN A 219 8.46 14.66 6.09
N ASP A 220 8.64 15.83 6.67
CA ASP A 220 9.72 16.15 7.60
C ASP A 220 9.27 16.11 9.07
N GLU A 221 8.18 15.40 9.40
CA GLU A 221 7.74 15.26 10.81
C GLU A 221 8.66 14.32 11.62
N PHE A 222 9.62 13.62 10.94
CA PHE A 222 10.60 12.73 11.57
C PHE A 222 11.98 12.80 10.91
#